data_569f26d980349ac89ccfb541fc9f40ca
#
_entry.id   569f26d980349ac89ccfb541fc9f40ca
#
_cell.length_a   1.000
_cell.length_b   1.000
_cell.length_c   1.000
_cell.angle_alpha   90.00
_cell.angle_beta   90.00
_cell.angle_gamma   90.00
#
_symmetry.space_group_name_H-M   'P 1'
#
loop_
_entity.id
_entity.type
_entity.pdbx_description
1 polymer ?
#
loop_
_entity_poly.entity_id
_entity_poly.type
_entity_poly.pdbx_seq_one_letter_code
_entity_poly.pdbx_strand_id
1 'polypeptide(L)'
;MDCPPIRVANKPKRRRRLHNVFVDDRGFPDESEYYENLLHNIDGGPILRKLKHPPPLLDEVDPEFFSAYDESKHGAQLKQDLDLSHLEPSIRDQIYELVKKYWSVFDDKGVFIPVKNYECVIDTGDAKPIAVKKILYGPKEIPIMRDAIAALAKVGHIRQIHDGRWLFKALLAPKPHQEHVRDIDKFVWRFCVNYIPLNSVTRIIAYPIPRCDSAINEEFGSGIIFVWLWDAPMGYHQLAVSLASQEKLAFQGPDAIKWTYTVMPFGPTNGPATFINFIHDVDSQWKALAQQSGLIINDDTNTKIIVDDIFSWSVLLEKALLYMECQLRICQAYRLSLSLKKSCIFSKRFEFVGIDVCPDGNRPAMSKHQLLVHWPQPEFVRDVAKIVGFAQFYGKFIPQFELRIAPLRDLITKLEYTEPVAPHWTTAAQNSFDDTKQAILSDPCLKRFDHNRLIVLRSDFSSKGFGYVICQPGNNNASTTAMTAYHSGSEFSFMTKDYTAILHPVAFGARRCHGNEVRLHSHLGDGFSGD
;
A
#
# COMPACT_ATOMS: atom_id res chain seq x y z
N MET A 1 -33.36 23.64 -43.99
CA MET A 1 -33.16 24.72 -42.97
C MET A 1 -31.79 24.50 -42.41
N ASP A 2 -30.85 25.29 -42.91
CA ASP A 2 -29.42 25.14 -42.63
C ASP A 2 -29.08 25.69 -41.23
N CYS A 3 -28.44 24.90 -40.41
CA CYS A 3 -27.83 25.34 -39.17
C CYS A 3 -26.49 26.03 -39.48
N PRO A 4 -26.21 27.22 -38.92
CA PRO A 4 -24.95 27.92 -39.19
C PRO A 4 -23.81 27.28 -38.37
N PRO A 5 -22.56 27.30 -38.87
CA PRO A 5 -21.41 26.71 -38.21
C PRO A 5 -20.99 27.48 -36.96
N ILE A 6 -20.69 26.74 -35.90
CA ILE A 6 -20.15 27.25 -34.63
C ILE A 6 -18.75 27.81 -34.88
N ARG A 7 -18.56 29.11 -34.76
CA ARG A 7 -17.25 29.78 -34.78
C ARG A 7 -16.53 29.51 -33.46
N VAL A 8 -15.50 28.70 -33.50
CA VAL A 8 -14.53 28.56 -32.41
C VAL A 8 -13.65 29.81 -32.39
N ALA A 9 -13.84 30.64 -31.41
CA ALA A 9 -13.00 31.82 -31.18
C ALA A 9 -11.67 31.41 -30.56
N ASN A 10 -10.59 31.43 -31.34
CA ASN A 10 -9.23 31.33 -30.85
C ASN A 10 -8.89 32.57 -30.01
N LYS A 11 -8.95 32.45 -28.70
CA LYS A 11 -8.33 33.42 -27.78
C LYS A 11 -6.88 33.04 -27.55
N PRO A 12 -5.92 33.97 -27.59
CA PRO A 12 -4.54 33.67 -27.29
C PRO A 12 -4.40 33.26 -25.84
N LYS A 13 -3.85 32.06 -25.60
CA LYS A 13 -3.56 31.53 -24.27
C LYS A 13 -2.54 32.44 -23.61
N ARG A 14 -2.96 33.24 -22.61
CA ARG A 14 -2.05 33.89 -21.65
C ARG A 14 -1.38 32.80 -20.86
N ARG A 15 -0.07 32.66 -21.01
CA ARG A 15 0.80 31.85 -20.11
C ARG A 15 0.64 32.39 -18.69
N ARG A 16 -0.03 31.68 -17.83
CA ARG A 16 -0.01 31.94 -16.38
C ARG A 16 1.24 31.28 -15.82
N ARG A 17 2.14 32.10 -15.30
CA ARG A 17 3.19 31.64 -14.39
C ARG A 17 2.52 31.17 -13.10
N LEU A 18 2.47 29.91 -12.87
CA LEU A 18 2.25 29.29 -11.56
C LEU A 18 3.63 28.87 -11.07
N HIS A 19 4.18 29.67 -10.16
CA HIS A 19 5.39 29.38 -9.40
C HIS A 19 6.43 28.46 -10.07
N ASN A 20 7.29 29.03 -10.92
CA ASN A 20 8.54 28.46 -11.44
C ASN A 20 8.54 26.96 -11.89
N VAL A 21 7.46 26.41 -12.31
CA VAL A 21 7.38 25.05 -12.88
C VAL A 21 7.17 25.20 -14.38
N PHE A 22 8.09 24.65 -15.16
CA PHE A 22 7.88 24.47 -16.59
C PHE A 22 6.88 23.33 -16.81
N VAL A 23 5.91 23.55 -17.66
CA VAL A 23 4.91 22.55 -18.04
C VAL A 23 5.05 22.27 -19.54
N ASP A 24 4.85 21.01 -19.93
CA ASP A 24 4.81 20.61 -21.33
C ASP A 24 3.64 21.29 -22.08
N ASP A 25 3.61 21.12 -23.41
CA ASP A 25 2.56 21.74 -24.27
C ASP A 25 1.14 21.24 -23.94
N ARG A 26 0.99 20.22 -23.09
CA ARG A 26 -0.27 19.66 -22.60
C ARG A 26 -0.64 20.17 -21.21
N GLY A 27 0.25 20.94 -20.57
CA GLY A 27 0.02 21.56 -19.26
C GLY A 27 0.39 20.68 -18.05
N PHE A 28 1.12 19.58 -18.28
CA PHE A 28 1.67 18.74 -17.20
C PHE A 28 3.09 19.18 -16.85
N PRO A 29 3.51 19.07 -15.57
CA PRO A 29 4.88 19.32 -15.16
C PRO A 29 5.83 18.35 -15.90
N ASP A 30 6.96 18.86 -16.39
CA ASP A 30 8.03 17.99 -16.87
C ASP A 30 8.57 17.20 -15.68
N GLU A 31 8.38 15.88 -15.69
CA GLU A 31 8.72 15.02 -14.55
C GLU A 31 10.20 15.05 -14.20
N SER A 32 11.08 15.17 -15.17
CA SER A 32 12.54 15.25 -14.93
C SER A 32 12.92 16.53 -14.18
N GLU A 33 12.37 17.66 -14.58
CA GLU A 33 12.60 18.95 -13.96
C GLU A 33 11.83 19.13 -12.64
N TYR A 34 10.68 18.44 -12.50
CA TYR A 34 9.90 18.39 -11.26
C TYR A 34 10.67 17.69 -10.15
N TYR A 35 11.33 16.56 -10.43
CA TYR A 35 12.15 15.84 -9.46
C TYR A 35 13.46 16.57 -9.13
N GLU A 36 14.13 17.21 -10.12
CA GLU A 36 15.31 18.05 -9.86
C GLU A 36 14.95 19.30 -9.07
N ASN A 37 13.84 19.96 -9.37
CA ASN A 37 13.37 21.12 -8.60
C ASN A 37 12.83 20.76 -7.21
N LEU A 38 12.25 19.57 -7.02
CA LEU A 38 11.88 19.06 -5.69
C LEU A 38 13.15 18.83 -4.83
N LEU A 39 14.22 18.36 -5.43
CA LEU A 39 15.52 18.16 -4.77
C LEU A 39 16.23 19.48 -4.46
N HIS A 40 16.07 20.52 -5.28
CA HIS A 40 16.72 21.82 -5.09
C HIS A 40 15.91 22.84 -4.28
N ASN A 41 14.58 22.74 -4.20
CA ASN A 41 13.74 23.67 -3.45
C ASN A 41 13.40 23.25 -2.02
N ILE A 42 13.99 22.17 -1.50
CA ILE A 42 13.88 21.79 -0.08
C ILE A 42 14.92 22.52 0.80
N ASP A 43 15.46 23.63 0.34
CA ASP A 43 16.40 24.45 1.12
C ASP A 43 15.75 25.31 2.22
N GLY A 44 14.51 25.03 2.62
CA GLY A 44 13.80 25.86 3.58
C GLY A 44 13.10 25.19 4.74
N GLY A 45 13.13 23.86 4.86
CA GLY A 45 12.42 23.15 5.92
C GLY A 45 13.32 22.37 6.86
N PRO A 46 13.19 22.52 8.20
CA PRO A 46 14.03 21.84 9.19
C PRO A 46 13.71 20.34 9.37
N ILE A 47 13.00 19.71 8.46
CA ILE A 47 12.34 18.42 8.69
C ILE A 47 13.09 17.23 8.11
N LEU A 48 13.87 17.43 7.06
CA LEU A 48 14.78 16.45 6.52
C LEU A 48 16.17 17.06 6.52
N ARG A 49 16.84 17.07 7.65
CA ARG A 49 18.30 17.07 7.59
C ARG A 49 18.65 15.75 6.91
N LYS A 50 18.78 15.75 5.58
CA LYS A 50 19.73 14.87 4.91
C LYS A 50 20.99 15.00 5.76
N LEU A 51 21.30 13.99 6.54
CA LEU A 51 22.58 13.97 7.21
C LEU A 51 23.58 14.24 6.09
N LYS A 52 24.41 15.28 6.23
CA LYS A 52 25.39 15.73 5.20
C LYS A 52 26.49 14.68 4.99
N HIS A 53 26.16 13.43 5.12
CA HIS A 53 27.09 12.33 4.98
C HIS A 53 26.80 11.64 3.66
N PRO A 54 27.86 11.32 2.91
CA PRO A 54 27.71 10.47 1.73
C PRO A 54 27.03 9.15 2.12
N PRO A 55 26.35 8.48 1.19
CA PRO A 55 25.85 7.13 1.44
C PRO A 55 26.96 6.28 2.03
N PRO A 56 26.63 5.30 2.93
CA PRO A 56 27.65 4.47 3.55
C PRO A 56 28.50 3.80 2.47
N LEU A 57 29.81 3.75 2.68
CA LEU A 57 30.72 3.09 1.76
C LEU A 57 30.28 1.62 1.64
N LEU A 58 29.96 1.19 0.41
CA LEU A 58 29.42 -0.14 0.14
C LEU A 58 30.40 -1.27 0.43
N ASP A 59 31.70 -0.95 0.51
CA ASP A 59 32.78 -1.91 0.73
C ASP A 59 33.15 -2.07 2.21
N GLU A 60 32.61 -1.22 3.09
CA GLU A 60 32.79 -1.35 4.54
C GLU A 60 31.68 -2.22 5.13
N VAL A 61 32.06 -3.43 5.56
CA VAL A 61 31.20 -4.29 6.36
C VAL A 61 31.07 -3.67 7.75
N ASP A 62 29.85 -3.29 8.11
CA ASP A 62 29.59 -2.72 9.43
C ASP A 62 29.63 -3.82 10.51
N PRO A 63 30.61 -3.80 11.41
CA PRO A 63 30.80 -4.87 12.38
C PRO A 63 29.64 -5.01 13.39
N GLU A 64 28.88 -3.92 13.65
CA GLU A 64 27.72 -3.97 14.53
C GLU A 64 26.51 -4.64 13.87
N PHE A 65 26.37 -4.45 12.55
CA PHE A 65 25.26 -5.02 11.79
C PHE A 65 25.61 -6.38 11.16
N PHE A 66 26.89 -6.66 10.99
CA PHE A 66 27.32 -7.89 10.33
C PHE A 66 27.09 -9.14 11.20
N SER A 67 26.47 -10.14 10.59
CA SER A 67 26.43 -11.52 11.11
C SER A 67 26.70 -12.48 9.95
N ALA A 68 27.62 -13.41 10.19
CA ALA A 68 27.93 -14.45 9.20
C ALA A 68 26.86 -15.55 9.24
N TYR A 69 26.51 -16.07 8.07
CA TYR A 69 25.69 -17.26 7.99
C TYR A 69 26.43 -18.49 8.51
N ASP A 70 25.75 -19.29 9.32
CA ASP A 70 26.24 -20.56 9.85
C ASP A 70 25.18 -21.64 9.53
N GLU A 71 25.52 -22.57 8.65
CA GLU A 71 24.60 -23.64 8.21
C GLU A 71 24.06 -24.46 9.40
N SER A 72 24.88 -24.72 10.40
CA SER A 72 24.48 -25.52 11.56
C SER A 72 23.43 -24.85 12.45
N LYS A 73 23.42 -23.53 12.48
CA LYS A 73 22.50 -22.71 13.28
C LYS A 73 21.31 -22.23 12.49
N HIS A 74 21.53 -21.80 11.24
CA HIS A 74 20.55 -21.05 10.46
C HIS A 74 19.93 -21.88 9.32
N GLY A 75 20.53 -23.03 8.93
CA GLY A 75 20.09 -23.78 7.75
C GLY A 75 18.66 -24.28 7.82
N ALA A 76 18.21 -24.76 8.99
CA ALA A 76 16.83 -25.18 9.19
C ALA A 76 15.86 -23.98 9.13
N GLN A 77 16.23 -22.87 9.78
CA GLN A 77 15.45 -21.65 9.83
C GLN A 77 15.32 -21.02 8.45
N LEU A 78 16.41 -20.95 7.68
CA LEU A 78 16.40 -20.42 6.31
C LEU A 78 15.39 -21.15 5.43
N LYS A 79 15.39 -22.49 5.46
CA LYS A 79 14.49 -23.32 4.67
C LYS A 79 13.03 -23.24 5.13
N GLN A 80 12.81 -23.03 6.42
CA GLN A 80 11.49 -22.84 6.99
C GLN A 80 10.90 -21.46 6.65
N ASP A 81 11.72 -20.41 6.72
CA ASP A 81 11.26 -19.02 6.54
C ASP A 81 11.18 -18.62 5.06
N LEU A 82 11.97 -19.26 4.19
CA LEU A 82 11.97 -18.99 2.76
C LEU A 82 11.68 -20.28 1.98
N ASP A 83 10.39 -20.50 1.67
CA ASP A 83 9.96 -21.61 0.81
C ASP A 83 10.18 -21.28 -0.66
N LEU A 84 11.14 -21.95 -1.27
CA LEU A 84 11.46 -21.86 -2.70
C LEU A 84 11.17 -23.18 -3.44
N SER A 85 10.36 -24.07 -2.86
CA SER A 85 10.03 -25.39 -3.41
C SER A 85 9.38 -25.34 -4.81
N HIS A 86 8.74 -24.21 -5.15
CA HIS A 86 8.12 -23.95 -6.43
C HIS A 86 9.11 -23.61 -7.57
N LEU A 87 10.40 -23.42 -7.25
CA LEU A 87 11.44 -23.07 -8.21
C LEU A 87 12.30 -24.27 -8.62
N GLU A 88 12.83 -24.20 -9.83
CA GLU A 88 13.85 -25.13 -10.29
C GLU A 88 15.07 -25.15 -9.35
N PRO A 89 15.70 -26.34 -9.11
CA PRO A 89 16.80 -26.47 -8.17
C PRO A 89 17.93 -25.47 -8.38
N SER A 90 18.33 -25.24 -9.64
CA SER A 90 19.42 -24.33 -9.98
C SER A 90 19.13 -22.87 -9.62
N ILE A 91 17.87 -22.42 -9.77
CA ILE A 91 17.44 -21.06 -9.42
C ILE A 91 17.36 -20.95 -7.89
N ARG A 92 16.78 -21.94 -7.26
CA ARG A 92 16.65 -22.01 -5.79
C ARG A 92 17.99 -21.92 -5.10
N ASP A 93 18.99 -22.68 -5.57
CA ASP A 93 20.32 -22.69 -4.97
C ASP A 93 21.01 -21.33 -5.11
N GLN A 94 20.88 -20.65 -6.26
CA GLN A 94 21.40 -19.29 -6.46
C GLN A 94 20.78 -18.29 -5.48
N ILE A 95 19.47 -18.37 -5.23
CA ILE A 95 18.79 -17.48 -4.30
C ILE A 95 19.24 -17.76 -2.86
N TYR A 96 19.36 -19.05 -2.46
CA TYR A 96 19.87 -19.40 -1.13
C TYR A 96 21.30 -18.89 -0.92
N GLU A 97 22.17 -19.02 -1.89
CA GLU A 97 23.55 -18.49 -1.80
C GLU A 97 23.56 -16.97 -1.69
N LEU A 98 22.68 -16.27 -2.40
CA LEU A 98 22.54 -14.83 -2.29
C LEU A 98 22.06 -14.41 -0.89
N VAL A 99 21.04 -15.08 -0.34
CA VAL A 99 20.54 -14.81 1.02
C VAL A 99 21.61 -15.11 2.07
N LYS A 100 22.35 -16.21 1.94
CA LYS A 100 23.46 -16.56 2.86
C LYS A 100 24.56 -15.50 2.83
N LYS A 101 24.92 -15.00 1.65
CA LYS A 101 25.92 -13.95 1.47
C LYS A 101 25.55 -12.66 2.22
N TYR A 102 24.27 -12.30 2.24
CA TYR A 102 23.74 -11.11 2.89
C TYR A 102 22.92 -11.43 4.14
N TRP A 103 23.27 -12.51 4.87
CA TRP A 103 22.53 -13.01 6.01
C TRP A 103 22.23 -11.94 7.06
N SER A 104 23.15 -11.03 7.29
CA SER A 104 23.01 -9.95 8.26
C SER A 104 21.78 -9.05 8.03
N VAL A 105 21.25 -9.00 6.81
CA VAL A 105 20.02 -8.25 6.46
C VAL A 105 18.78 -8.96 7.02
N PHE A 106 18.83 -10.27 7.18
CA PHE A 106 17.70 -11.12 7.57
C PHE A 106 17.77 -11.64 9.01
N ASP A 107 18.91 -11.49 9.64
CA ASP A 107 19.17 -12.01 10.99
C ASP A 107 18.52 -11.13 12.05
N ASP A 108 17.68 -11.73 12.89
CA ASP A 108 17.16 -11.06 14.09
C ASP A 108 18.21 -11.10 15.20
N LYS A 109 18.92 -10.00 15.36
CA LYS A 109 19.99 -9.84 16.34
C LYS A 109 19.50 -9.73 17.78
N GLY A 110 18.18 -9.68 17.99
CA GLY A 110 17.55 -9.54 19.30
C GLY A 110 17.83 -8.21 20.00
N VAL A 111 18.53 -7.28 19.33
CA VAL A 111 18.79 -5.90 19.78
C VAL A 111 18.51 -4.92 18.65
N PHE A 112 18.10 -3.73 19.04
CA PHE A 112 17.85 -2.68 18.05
C PHE A 112 19.17 -2.12 17.50
N ILE A 113 19.30 -2.17 16.17
CA ILE A 113 20.37 -1.51 15.43
C ILE A 113 19.69 -0.58 14.42
N PRO A 114 19.79 0.75 14.62
CA PRO A 114 19.11 1.70 13.72
C PRO A 114 19.76 1.73 12.35
N VAL A 115 18.97 2.10 11.35
CA VAL A 115 19.50 2.43 10.02
C VAL A 115 20.53 3.54 10.10
N LYS A 116 21.55 3.45 9.25
CA LYS A 116 22.62 4.48 9.19
C LYS A 116 22.14 5.74 8.50
N ASN A 117 22.69 6.86 8.95
CA ASN A 117 22.58 8.17 8.29
C ASN A 117 21.15 8.68 8.14
N TYR A 118 20.23 8.22 8.98
CA TYR A 118 18.84 8.66 8.93
C TYR A 118 18.21 8.73 10.34
N GLU A 119 17.69 9.90 10.69
CA GLU A 119 17.00 10.12 11.96
C GLU A 119 15.65 10.79 11.76
N CYS A 120 14.67 10.36 12.52
CA CYS A 120 13.35 10.98 12.56
C CYS A 120 13.35 12.23 13.41
N VAL A 121 12.82 13.32 12.89
CA VAL A 121 12.62 14.57 13.61
C VAL A 121 11.12 14.86 13.75
N ILE A 122 10.70 15.16 14.99
CA ILE A 122 9.32 15.58 15.26
C ILE A 122 9.33 17.11 15.44
N ASP A 123 8.88 17.82 14.43
CA ASP A 123 8.78 19.28 14.46
C ASP A 123 7.42 19.72 15.01
N THR A 124 7.46 20.37 16.16
CA THR A 124 6.29 20.97 16.81
C THR A 124 6.34 22.49 16.82
N GLY A 125 7.29 23.08 16.08
CA GLY A 125 7.52 24.53 16.12
C GLY A 125 7.67 25.02 17.56
N ASP A 126 7.02 26.15 17.88
CA ASP A 126 7.04 26.79 19.20
C ASP A 126 5.92 26.27 20.13
N ALA A 127 5.32 25.12 19.83
CA ALA A 127 4.25 24.56 20.65
C ALA A 127 4.75 24.25 22.06
N LYS A 128 3.94 24.64 23.05
CA LYS A 128 4.23 24.32 24.45
C LYS A 128 4.12 22.82 24.68
N PRO A 129 4.97 22.23 25.54
CA PRO A 129 4.88 20.82 25.87
C PRO A 129 3.50 20.42 26.40
N ILE A 130 3.04 19.26 25.99
CA ILE A 130 1.75 18.68 26.39
C ILE A 130 2.00 17.53 27.34
N ALA A 131 1.40 17.59 28.53
CA ALA A 131 1.45 16.51 29.51
C ALA A 131 0.04 16.12 29.96
N VAL A 132 -0.30 14.84 29.82
CA VAL A 132 -1.57 14.28 30.30
C VAL A 132 -1.52 14.16 31.82
N LYS A 133 -2.43 14.85 32.52
CA LYS A 133 -2.37 14.99 33.98
C LYS A 133 -2.78 13.73 34.76
N LYS A 134 -3.64 12.89 34.19
CA LYS A 134 -4.18 11.72 34.89
C LYS A 134 -4.17 10.51 34.00
N ILE A 135 -3.34 9.52 34.35
CA ILE A 135 -3.19 8.27 33.63
C ILE A 135 -3.57 7.13 34.58
N LEU A 136 -4.64 6.43 34.23
CA LEU A 136 -5.14 5.28 34.98
C LEU A 136 -5.26 4.09 34.05
N TYR A 137 -4.95 2.91 34.56
CA TYR A 137 -5.00 1.63 33.85
C TYR A 137 -5.86 0.62 34.61
N GLY A 138 -6.57 -0.22 33.87
CA GLY A 138 -7.36 -1.31 34.45
C GLY A 138 -6.48 -2.44 34.99
N PRO A 139 -6.92 -3.19 36.03
CA PRO A 139 -6.14 -4.29 36.59
C PRO A 139 -5.73 -5.35 35.57
N LYS A 140 -6.55 -5.62 34.54
CA LYS A 140 -6.26 -6.57 33.48
C LYS A 140 -5.25 -6.04 32.44
N GLU A 141 -5.19 -4.72 32.24
CA GLU A 141 -4.27 -4.08 31.28
C GLU A 141 -2.83 -4.03 31.82
N ILE A 142 -2.66 -3.86 33.13
CA ILE A 142 -1.36 -3.65 33.79
C ILE A 142 -0.33 -4.74 33.45
N PRO A 143 -0.61 -6.03 33.62
CA PRO A 143 0.38 -7.08 33.34
C PRO A 143 0.76 -7.10 31.84
N ILE A 144 -0.22 -6.96 30.94
CA ILE A 144 0.02 -6.97 29.49
C ILE A 144 0.91 -5.78 29.09
N MET A 145 0.67 -4.59 29.69
CA MET A 145 1.50 -3.41 29.46
C MET A 145 2.92 -3.58 29.98
N ARG A 146 3.09 -4.17 31.16
CA ARG A 146 4.43 -4.44 31.74
C ARG A 146 5.24 -5.32 30.81
N ASP A 147 4.65 -6.42 30.31
CA ASP A 147 5.31 -7.35 29.41
C ASP A 147 5.69 -6.67 28.10
N ALA A 148 4.78 -5.86 27.52
CA ALA A 148 5.06 -5.12 26.31
C ALA A 148 6.17 -4.08 26.48
N ILE A 149 6.18 -3.33 27.59
CA ILE A 149 7.21 -2.35 27.92
C ILE A 149 8.56 -3.06 28.14
N ALA A 150 8.58 -4.16 28.88
CA ALA A 150 9.78 -4.94 29.12
C ALA A 150 10.38 -5.47 27.81
N ALA A 151 9.53 -5.97 26.89
CA ALA A 151 9.97 -6.42 25.57
C ALA A 151 10.59 -5.29 24.75
N LEU A 152 9.95 -4.11 24.69
CA LEU A 152 10.46 -2.94 23.98
C LEU A 152 11.76 -2.40 24.59
N ALA A 153 11.87 -2.40 25.93
CA ALA A 153 13.07 -1.98 26.62
C ALA A 153 14.24 -2.95 26.40
N LYS A 154 13.96 -4.27 26.39
CA LYS A 154 14.95 -5.31 26.15
C LYS A 154 15.66 -5.14 24.79
N VAL A 155 14.91 -4.80 23.75
CA VAL A 155 15.49 -4.59 22.40
C VAL A 155 16.00 -3.15 22.19
N GLY A 156 15.87 -2.27 23.17
CA GLY A 156 16.37 -0.89 23.08
C GLY A 156 15.46 0.09 22.36
N HIS A 157 14.23 -0.29 22.03
CA HIS A 157 13.26 0.60 21.36
C HIS A 157 12.74 1.74 22.26
N ILE A 158 12.81 1.55 23.57
CA ILE A 158 12.45 2.56 24.56
C ILE A 158 13.52 2.62 25.65
N ARG A 159 13.62 3.78 26.29
CA ARG A 159 14.45 3.98 27.46
C ARG A 159 13.69 4.71 28.56
N GLN A 160 14.07 4.45 29.80
CA GLN A 160 13.54 5.16 30.95
C GLN A 160 14.04 6.61 30.98
N ILE A 161 13.16 7.54 31.40
CA ILE A 161 13.50 8.95 31.61
C ILE A 161 12.98 9.40 32.96
N HIS A 162 13.69 10.32 33.58
CA HIS A 162 13.28 10.93 34.86
C HIS A 162 12.63 12.29 34.63
N ASP A 163 13.18 13.07 33.72
CA ASP A 163 12.71 14.39 33.36
C ASP A 163 12.03 14.35 31.98
N GLY A 164 11.05 15.17 31.78
CA GLY A 164 10.34 15.26 30.51
C GLY A 164 9.15 16.20 30.64
N ARG A 165 9.08 17.18 29.73
CA ARG A 165 7.98 18.16 29.69
C ARG A 165 6.76 17.62 28.92
N TRP A 166 6.97 16.64 28.04
CA TRP A 166 5.93 15.95 27.30
C TRP A 166 5.57 14.65 28.01
N LEU A 167 4.29 14.28 28.02
CA LEU A 167 3.86 13.01 28.61
C LEU A 167 2.53 12.56 28.03
N PHE A 168 2.50 11.37 27.47
CA PHE A 168 1.31 10.78 26.85
C PHE A 168 0.87 9.50 27.57
N LYS A 169 -0.38 9.09 27.31
CA LYS A 169 -0.94 7.86 27.85
C LYS A 169 -0.64 6.69 26.93
N ALA A 170 -0.06 5.60 27.48
CA ALA A 170 -0.02 4.32 26.81
C ALA A 170 -1.43 3.68 26.80
N LEU A 171 -1.70 2.84 25.82
CA LEU A 171 -2.96 2.11 25.70
C LEU A 171 -2.72 0.75 25.00
N LEU A 172 -3.65 -0.17 25.19
CA LEU A 172 -3.70 -1.42 24.49
C LEU A 172 -4.80 -1.36 23.42
N ALA A 173 -4.46 -1.68 22.19
CA ALA A 173 -5.41 -1.86 21.10
C ALA A 173 -5.43 -3.34 20.68
N PRO A 174 -6.60 -3.94 20.45
CA PRO A 174 -6.65 -5.30 19.94
C PRO A 174 -6.01 -5.34 18.54
N LYS A 175 -5.28 -6.41 18.22
CA LYS A 175 -4.82 -6.62 16.85
C LYS A 175 -6.04 -6.77 15.94
N PRO A 176 -5.97 -6.33 14.67
CA PRO A 176 -7.03 -6.56 13.70
C PRO A 176 -7.43 -8.04 13.60
N HIS A 177 -8.62 -8.30 13.09
CA HIS A 177 -9.13 -9.65 12.81
C HIS A 177 -9.41 -10.52 14.05
N GLN A 178 -9.72 -9.89 15.18
CA GLN A 178 -10.12 -10.58 16.43
C GLN A 178 -11.59 -10.32 16.79
N GLU A 179 -12.39 -9.85 15.84
CA GLU A 179 -13.80 -9.51 16.03
C GLU A 179 -14.64 -10.72 16.48
N HIS A 180 -14.18 -11.94 16.17
CA HIS A 180 -14.78 -13.20 16.57
C HIS A 180 -14.40 -13.64 18.00
N VAL A 181 -13.37 -13.03 18.60
CA VAL A 181 -12.93 -13.35 19.95
C VAL A 181 -13.78 -12.58 20.95
N ARG A 182 -14.63 -13.28 21.70
CA ARG A 182 -15.50 -12.68 22.74
C ARG A 182 -14.80 -12.52 24.08
N ASP A 183 -13.79 -13.33 24.33
CA ASP A 183 -13.06 -13.36 25.58
C ASP A 183 -11.86 -12.39 25.53
N ILE A 184 -11.93 -11.33 26.32
CA ILE A 184 -10.89 -10.28 26.35
C ILE A 184 -9.51 -10.83 26.77
N ASP A 185 -9.49 -11.91 27.53
CA ASP A 185 -8.25 -12.54 27.99
C ASP A 185 -7.54 -13.33 26.86
N LYS A 186 -8.25 -13.57 25.75
CA LYS A 186 -7.70 -14.21 24.53
C LYS A 186 -7.29 -13.21 23.45
N PHE A 187 -7.50 -11.91 23.67
CA PHE A 187 -7.05 -10.90 22.70
C PHE A 187 -5.53 -10.85 22.62
N VAL A 188 -5.03 -10.78 21.41
CA VAL A 188 -3.65 -10.38 21.14
C VAL A 188 -3.61 -8.85 21.06
N TRP A 189 -2.92 -8.24 21.98
CA TRP A 189 -2.88 -6.79 22.12
C TRP A 189 -1.72 -6.17 21.35
N ARG A 190 -1.95 -4.96 20.85
CA ARG A 190 -0.91 -4.08 20.34
C ARG A 190 -0.70 -2.97 21.38
N PHE A 191 0.53 -2.84 21.85
CA PHE A 191 0.90 -1.70 22.70
C PHE A 191 0.99 -0.44 21.84
N CYS A 192 0.33 0.62 22.25
CA CYS A 192 0.26 1.90 21.55
C CYS A 192 0.41 3.05 22.55
N VAL A 193 0.73 4.24 22.04
CA VAL A 193 0.70 5.48 22.81
C VAL A 193 -0.24 6.45 22.10
N ASN A 194 -1.06 7.16 22.86
CA ASN A 194 -1.98 8.13 22.32
C ASN A 194 -1.25 9.44 21.97
N TYR A 195 -0.79 9.53 20.72
CA TYR A 195 -0.13 10.72 20.18
C TYR A 195 -1.09 11.71 19.50
N ILE A 196 -2.42 11.56 19.63
CA ILE A 196 -3.40 12.54 19.09
C ILE A 196 -3.06 13.97 19.52
N PRO A 197 -2.75 14.25 20.82
CA PRO A 197 -2.39 15.61 21.22
C PRO A 197 -1.05 16.08 20.63
N LEU A 198 -0.08 15.18 20.45
CA LEU A 198 1.18 15.52 19.79
C LEU A 198 0.93 15.85 18.31
N ASN A 199 0.13 15.04 17.65
CA ASN A 199 -0.19 15.19 16.22
C ASN A 199 -0.88 16.53 15.92
N SER A 200 -1.70 17.06 16.85
CA SER A 200 -2.38 18.34 16.67
C SER A 200 -1.44 19.56 16.65
N VAL A 201 -0.21 19.41 17.16
CA VAL A 201 0.82 20.46 17.17
C VAL A 201 2.04 20.12 16.31
N THR A 202 2.06 18.95 15.71
CA THR A 202 3.15 18.54 14.81
C THR A 202 2.96 19.15 13.42
N ARG A 203 4.00 19.77 12.87
CA ARG A 203 3.99 20.24 11.49
C ARG A 203 3.94 19.04 10.54
N ILE A 204 2.93 19.00 9.67
CA ILE A 204 2.68 17.89 8.77
C ILE A 204 3.66 17.93 7.60
N ILE A 205 4.28 16.79 7.32
CA ILE A 205 5.03 16.55 6.09
C ILE A 205 4.00 16.13 5.03
N ALA A 206 3.82 16.96 4.00
CA ALA A 206 2.97 16.59 2.87
C ALA A 206 3.69 15.51 2.06
N TYR A 207 3.08 14.33 1.99
CA TYR A 207 3.56 13.22 1.18
C TYR A 207 2.40 12.63 0.37
N PRO A 208 2.47 12.63 -0.97
CA PRO A 208 1.47 11.98 -1.80
C PRO A 208 1.60 10.47 -1.65
N ILE A 209 0.63 9.83 -1.01
CA ILE A 209 0.55 8.37 -0.98
C ILE A 209 0.09 7.90 -2.36
N PRO A 210 0.87 7.05 -3.07
CA PRO A 210 0.47 6.51 -4.36
C PRO A 210 -0.86 5.75 -4.25
N ARG A 211 -1.69 5.84 -5.28
CA ARG A 211 -2.89 5.00 -5.34
C ARG A 211 -2.47 3.56 -5.58
N CYS A 212 -2.88 2.66 -4.68
CA CYS A 212 -2.57 1.23 -4.81
C CYS A 212 -3.04 0.63 -6.13
N ASP A 213 -4.14 1.13 -6.69
CA ASP A 213 -4.72 0.64 -7.95
C ASP A 213 -3.85 0.95 -9.17
N SER A 214 -3.28 2.15 -9.24
CA SER A 214 -2.38 2.54 -10.33
C SER A 214 -1.09 1.72 -10.28
N ALA A 215 -0.55 1.51 -9.10
CA ALA A 215 0.68 0.75 -8.92
C ALA A 215 0.61 -0.70 -9.42
N ILE A 216 -0.57 -1.34 -9.33
CA ILE A 216 -0.74 -2.73 -9.77
C ILE A 216 -1.04 -2.81 -11.28
N ASN A 217 -1.74 -1.84 -11.84
CA ASN A 217 -2.22 -1.89 -13.22
C ASN A 217 -1.24 -1.27 -14.22
N GLU A 218 -0.47 -0.25 -13.82
CA GLU A 218 0.37 0.52 -14.73
C GLU A 218 1.72 -0.13 -15.03
N GLU A 219 2.22 -0.98 -14.13
CA GLU A 219 3.61 -1.44 -14.20
C GLU A 219 3.76 -2.95 -14.52
N PHE A 220 2.67 -3.71 -14.44
CA PHE A 220 2.69 -5.12 -14.82
C PHE A 220 2.36 -5.31 -16.31
N GLY A 221 3.27 -4.91 -17.19
CA GLY A 221 3.18 -5.22 -18.62
C GLY A 221 3.13 -6.73 -18.91
N SER A 222 2.74 -7.09 -20.10
CA SER A 222 2.85 -8.45 -20.61
C SER A 222 4.33 -8.83 -20.71
N GLY A 223 4.80 -9.76 -19.89
CA GLY A 223 6.18 -10.26 -20.01
C GLY A 223 6.98 -10.33 -18.71
N ILE A 224 6.48 -9.80 -17.60
CA ILE A 224 7.15 -9.94 -16.31
C ILE A 224 7.09 -11.39 -15.85
N ILE A 225 8.27 -11.99 -15.65
CA ILE A 225 8.41 -13.40 -15.29
C ILE A 225 8.85 -13.57 -13.84
N PHE A 226 9.79 -12.74 -13.39
CA PHE A 226 10.39 -12.82 -12.07
C PHE A 226 9.95 -11.64 -11.22
N VAL A 227 9.27 -11.93 -10.11
CA VAL A 227 8.75 -10.95 -9.18
C VAL A 227 9.21 -11.30 -7.78
N TRP A 228 9.61 -10.30 -6.99
CA TRP A 228 9.89 -10.51 -5.58
C TRP A 228 9.45 -9.32 -4.74
N LEU A 229 9.03 -9.65 -3.53
CA LEU A 229 8.68 -8.70 -2.48
C LEU A 229 9.68 -8.80 -1.33
N TRP A 230 10.14 -7.65 -0.86
CA TRP A 230 10.84 -7.53 0.40
C TRP A 230 9.91 -6.89 1.44
N ASP A 231 9.78 -7.53 2.62
CA ASP A 231 9.09 -6.95 3.77
C ASP A 231 10.12 -6.40 4.75
N ALA A 232 9.97 -5.13 5.14
CA ALA A 232 10.79 -4.51 6.18
C ALA A 232 10.08 -4.65 7.53
N PRO A 233 10.48 -5.61 8.40
CA PRO A 233 9.77 -5.89 9.63
C PRO A 233 9.82 -4.68 10.56
N MET A 234 8.66 -4.29 11.10
CA MET A 234 8.57 -3.12 11.99
C MET A 234 9.23 -1.85 11.42
N GLY A 235 9.06 -1.58 10.12
CA GLY A 235 9.82 -0.58 9.36
C GLY A 235 10.04 0.74 10.11
N TYR A 236 9.02 1.29 10.76
CA TYR A 236 9.16 2.52 11.54
C TYR A 236 10.14 2.38 12.70
N HIS A 237 10.16 1.25 13.39
CA HIS A 237 11.10 1.00 14.49
C HIS A 237 12.55 0.85 14.03
N GLN A 238 12.81 0.71 12.74
CA GLN A 238 14.18 0.72 12.22
C GLN A 238 14.78 2.13 12.13
N LEU A 239 13.95 3.18 12.20
CA LEU A 239 14.38 4.56 12.15
C LEU A 239 14.65 5.10 13.56
N ALA A 240 15.86 5.54 13.84
CA ALA A 240 16.17 6.24 15.07
C ALA A 240 15.44 7.58 15.16
N VAL A 241 15.09 8.00 16.37
CA VAL A 241 14.54 9.34 16.63
C VAL A 241 15.65 10.23 17.20
N SER A 242 15.80 11.44 16.65
CA SER A 242 16.77 12.41 17.15
C SER A 242 16.59 12.69 18.65
N LEU A 243 17.67 12.87 19.38
CA LEU A 243 17.62 13.10 20.84
C LEU A 243 16.65 14.22 21.23
N ALA A 244 16.63 15.32 20.46
CA ALA A 244 15.71 16.43 20.70
C ALA A 244 14.24 16.08 20.50
N SER A 245 13.93 15.06 19.68
CA SER A 245 12.58 14.60 19.41
C SER A 245 12.12 13.47 20.35
N GLN A 246 13.05 12.74 20.96
CA GLN A 246 12.72 11.67 21.90
C GLN A 246 11.89 12.19 23.08
N GLU A 247 12.21 13.38 23.63
CA GLU A 247 11.42 13.99 24.71
C GLU A 247 9.93 14.12 24.36
N LYS A 248 9.62 14.36 23.06
CA LYS A 248 8.25 14.51 22.56
C LYS A 248 7.49 13.20 22.42
N LEU A 249 8.17 12.06 22.57
CA LEU A 249 7.57 10.72 22.52
C LEU A 249 7.40 10.09 23.90
N ALA A 250 7.59 10.87 24.95
CA ALA A 250 7.51 10.38 26.33
C ALA A 250 6.10 9.88 26.69
N PHE A 251 6.04 8.75 27.35
CA PHE A 251 4.81 8.17 27.87
C PHE A 251 4.99 7.61 29.27
N GLN A 252 3.89 7.45 30.00
CA GLN A 252 3.91 6.83 31.32
C GLN A 252 3.37 5.41 31.23
N GLY A 253 4.11 4.47 31.79
CA GLY A 253 3.68 3.09 32.01
C GLY A 253 2.80 2.93 33.27
N PRO A 254 2.30 1.70 33.56
CA PRO A 254 1.41 1.43 34.68
C PRO A 254 2.06 1.67 36.06
N ASP A 255 3.38 1.57 36.16
CA ASP A 255 4.13 1.71 37.42
C ASP A 255 4.57 3.15 37.69
N ALA A 256 3.93 4.14 37.08
CA ALA A 256 4.30 5.56 37.11
C ALA A 256 5.72 5.83 36.55
N ILE A 257 6.38 4.85 35.97
CA ILE A 257 7.67 5.00 35.30
C ILE A 257 7.44 5.69 33.95
N LYS A 258 8.28 6.69 33.66
CA LYS A 258 8.26 7.41 32.39
C LYS A 258 9.27 6.74 31.43
N TRP A 259 8.81 6.56 30.23
CA TRP A 259 9.57 5.99 29.12
C TRP A 259 9.55 6.91 27.92
N THR A 260 10.53 6.83 27.07
CA THR A 260 10.50 7.45 25.76
C THR A 260 10.98 6.50 24.69
N TYR A 261 10.44 6.67 23.47
CA TYR A 261 10.92 5.93 22.32
C TYR A 261 12.27 6.48 21.82
N THR A 262 13.18 5.60 21.51
CA THR A 262 14.46 5.86 20.84
C THR A 262 14.32 5.71 19.33
N VAL A 263 13.28 5.02 18.89
CA VAL A 263 12.90 4.72 17.51
C VAL A 263 11.56 5.36 17.20
N MET A 264 11.23 5.49 15.92
CA MET A 264 9.93 6.00 15.47
C MET A 264 8.81 5.00 15.83
N PRO A 265 7.91 5.33 16.77
CA PRO A 265 6.78 4.45 17.11
C PRO A 265 5.65 4.62 16.09
N PHE A 266 4.68 3.69 16.13
CA PHE A 266 3.38 3.89 15.50
C PHE A 266 2.60 5.01 16.20
N GLY A 267 1.90 5.83 15.41
CA GLY A 267 0.98 6.84 15.91
C GLY A 267 1.35 8.31 15.66
N PRO A 268 2.62 8.75 15.63
CA PRO A 268 2.98 10.08 15.16
C PRO A 268 2.57 10.30 13.70
N THR A 269 2.01 11.48 13.40
CA THR A 269 1.40 11.76 12.08
C THR A 269 2.37 11.68 10.91
N ASN A 270 3.63 12.02 11.13
CA ASN A 270 4.67 12.01 10.09
C ASN A 270 5.42 10.67 9.96
N GLY A 271 5.09 9.66 10.77
CA GLY A 271 5.74 8.35 10.73
C GLY A 271 5.75 7.72 9.33
N PRO A 272 4.58 7.57 8.67
CA PRO A 272 4.52 7.02 7.32
C PRO A 272 5.35 7.82 6.31
N ALA A 273 5.20 9.14 6.28
CA ALA A 273 5.93 10.00 5.36
C ALA A 273 7.45 9.89 5.54
N THR A 274 7.91 9.84 6.81
CA THR A 274 9.33 9.72 7.13
C THR A 274 9.90 8.39 6.65
N PHE A 275 9.19 7.28 6.89
CA PHE A 275 9.64 5.96 6.45
C PHE A 275 9.66 5.83 4.94
N ILE A 276 8.62 6.30 4.26
CA ILE A 276 8.55 6.24 2.80
C ILE A 276 9.69 7.06 2.17
N ASN A 277 9.96 8.27 2.68
CA ASN A 277 11.09 9.06 2.20
C ASN A 277 12.43 8.34 2.38
N PHE A 278 12.62 7.67 3.54
CA PHE A 278 13.81 6.85 3.76
C PHE A 278 13.93 5.72 2.73
N ILE A 279 12.85 4.96 2.50
CA ILE A 279 12.87 3.86 1.54
C ILE A 279 13.07 4.34 0.10
N HIS A 280 12.54 5.51 -0.27
CA HIS A 280 12.83 6.11 -1.58
C HIS A 280 14.30 6.55 -1.73
N ASP A 281 14.91 7.06 -0.66
CA ASP A 281 16.35 7.32 -0.69
C ASP A 281 17.16 6.03 -0.88
N VAL A 282 16.77 4.94 -0.19
CA VAL A 282 17.36 3.61 -0.37
C VAL A 282 17.12 3.09 -1.79
N ASP A 283 15.91 3.22 -2.35
CA ASP A 283 15.58 2.83 -3.72
C ASP A 283 16.47 3.54 -4.74
N SER A 284 16.68 4.83 -4.58
CA SER A 284 17.56 5.57 -5.46
C SER A 284 19.01 5.05 -5.44
N GLN A 285 19.49 4.59 -4.28
CA GLN A 285 20.85 4.06 -4.14
C GLN A 285 20.99 2.66 -4.78
N TRP A 286 20.04 1.75 -4.57
CA TRP A 286 20.15 0.44 -5.22
C TRP A 286 19.93 0.51 -6.74
N LYS A 287 19.10 1.42 -7.25
CA LYS A 287 18.99 1.70 -8.68
C LYS A 287 20.29 2.25 -9.25
N ALA A 288 20.93 3.19 -8.56
CA ALA A 288 22.22 3.71 -8.95
C ALA A 288 23.31 2.62 -8.97
N LEU A 289 23.36 1.76 -7.95
CA LEU A 289 24.28 0.62 -7.91
C LEU A 289 24.01 -0.37 -9.05
N ALA A 290 22.75 -0.67 -9.32
CA ALA A 290 22.37 -1.56 -10.42
C ALA A 290 22.81 -1.00 -11.79
N GLN A 291 22.61 0.29 -12.02
CA GLN A 291 23.07 0.97 -13.24
C GLN A 291 24.60 0.95 -13.37
N GLN A 292 25.34 1.18 -12.28
CA GLN A 292 26.82 1.06 -12.25
C GLN A 292 27.28 -0.37 -12.54
N SER A 293 26.47 -1.37 -12.19
CA SER A 293 26.70 -2.78 -12.48
C SER A 293 26.27 -3.21 -13.89
N GLY A 294 25.86 -2.25 -14.73
CA GLY A 294 25.47 -2.50 -16.13
C GLY A 294 23.99 -2.87 -16.32
N LEU A 295 23.16 -2.79 -15.29
CA LEU A 295 21.73 -3.05 -15.38
C LEU A 295 20.98 -1.81 -15.87
N ILE A 296 20.09 -1.98 -16.84
CA ILE A 296 19.18 -0.91 -17.27
C ILE A 296 17.90 -1.01 -16.42
N ILE A 297 17.61 0.03 -15.66
CA ILE A 297 16.37 0.14 -14.90
C ILE A 297 15.32 0.79 -15.80
N ASN A 298 14.29 0.05 -16.14
CA ASN A 298 13.19 0.42 -17.02
C ASN A 298 11.95 -0.44 -16.70
N ASP A 299 10.96 -0.47 -17.58
CA ASP A 299 9.74 -1.27 -17.42
C ASP A 299 10.00 -2.79 -17.32
N ASP A 300 11.12 -3.28 -17.86
CA ASP A 300 11.50 -4.69 -17.81
C ASP A 300 12.15 -5.10 -16.48
N THR A 301 12.78 -4.16 -15.78
CA THR A 301 13.46 -4.40 -14.49
C THR A 301 13.36 -3.15 -13.64
N ASN A 302 12.60 -3.20 -12.55
CA ASN A 302 12.38 -2.04 -11.69
C ASN A 302 11.90 -2.44 -10.29
N THR A 303 11.68 -1.42 -9.46
CA THR A 303 11.07 -1.52 -8.13
C THR A 303 9.96 -0.48 -7.99
N LYS A 304 8.88 -0.88 -7.34
CA LYS A 304 7.81 0.00 -6.84
C LYS A 304 7.70 -0.13 -5.34
N ILE A 305 7.54 1.01 -4.69
CA ILE A 305 7.39 1.07 -3.23
C ILE A 305 6.02 1.62 -2.91
N ILE A 306 5.28 0.88 -2.07
CA ILE A 306 3.98 1.32 -1.56
C ILE A 306 3.99 1.16 -0.04
N VAL A 307 4.17 2.26 0.65
CA VAL A 307 4.28 2.34 2.12
C VAL A 307 5.40 1.43 2.64
N ASP A 308 5.09 0.23 3.14
CA ASP A 308 6.04 -0.73 3.72
C ASP A 308 6.42 -1.85 2.72
N ASP A 309 5.69 -1.99 1.62
CA ASP A 309 5.87 -3.05 0.63
C ASP A 309 6.86 -2.61 -0.46
N ILE A 310 7.94 -3.35 -0.60
CA ILE A 310 8.97 -3.17 -1.64
C ILE A 310 8.77 -4.25 -2.68
N PHE A 311 8.21 -3.87 -3.79
CA PHE A 311 7.87 -4.76 -4.90
C PHE A 311 8.83 -4.57 -6.06
N SER A 312 9.47 -5.64 -6.53
CA SER A 312 10.45 -5.59 -7.61
C SER A 312 10.17 -6.66 -8.65
N TRP A 313 10.57 -6.41 -9.89
CA TRP A 313 10.39 -7.35 -11.00
C TRP A 313 11.51 -7.31 -12.01
N SER A 314 11.61 -8.38 -12.80
CA SER A 314 12.44 -8.46 -14.00
C SER A 314 11.87 -9.46 -15.01
N VAL A 315 12.16 -9.24 -16.29
CA VAL A 315 11.82 -10.16 -17.38
C VAL A 315 12.87 -11.26 -17.56
N LEU A 316 14.09 -11.08 -17.04
CA LEU A 316 15.20 -12.03 -17.16
C LEU A 316 15.75 -12.41 -15.78
N LEU A 317 16.01 -13.72 -15.59
CA LEU A 317 16.52 -14.26 -14.33
C LEU A 317 17.86 -13.62 -13.91
N GLU A 318 18.80 -13.50 -14.84
CA GLU A 318 20.12 -12.93 -14.55
C GLU A 318 20.01 -11.48 -14.05
N LYS A 319 19.14 -10.69 -14.69
CA LYS A 319 18.85 -9.31 -14.24
C LYS A 319 18.16 -9.28 -12.89
N ALA A 320 17.22 -10.21 -12.64
CA ALA A 320 16.53 -10.31 -11.36
C ALA A 320 17.52 -10.59 -10.22
N LEU A 321 18.39 -11.58 -10.38
CA LEU A 321 19.41 -11.95 -9.38
C LEU A 321 20.41 -10.82 -9.13
N LEU A 322 20.90 -10.16 -10.18
CA LEU A 322 21.79 -9.01 -10.05
C LEU A 322 21.12 -7.85 -9.32
N TYR A 323 19.85 -7.58 -9.65
CA TYR A 323 19.11 -6.50 -8.99
C TYR A 323 18.80 -6.81 -7.52
N MET A 324 18.43 -8.05 -7.19
CA MET A 324 18.30 -8.53 -5.81
C MET A 324 19.61 -8.35 -5.04
N GLU A 325 20.75 -8.69 -5.64
CA GLU A 325 22.06 -8.50 -5.02
C GLU A 325 22.34 -7.03 -4.73
N CYS A 326 22.08 -6.13 -5.68
CA CYS A 326 22.22 -4.69 -5.47
C CYS A 326 21.34 -4.19 -4.31
N GLN A 327 20.09 -4.67 -4.24
CA GLN A 327 19.17 -4.32 -3.14
C GLN A 327 19.72 -4.78 -1.80
N LEU A 328 20.10 -6.04 -1.67
CA LEU A 328 20.62 -6.61 -0.42
C LEU A 328 21.92 -5.94 0.03
N ARG A 329 22.81 -5.61 -0.90
CA ARG A 329 24.05 -4.89 -0.61
C ARG A 329 23.77 -3.48 -0.04
N ILE A 330 22.82 -2.75 -0.61
CA ILE A 330 22.41 -1.44 -0.10
C ILE A 330 21.68 -1.59 1.25
N CYS A 331 20.79 -2.58 1.40
CA CYS A 331 20.13 -2.84 2.70
C CYS A 331 21.19 -3.10 3.79
N GLN A 332 22.21 -3.90 3.51
CA GLN A 332 23.30 -4.16 4.46
C GLN A 332 24.06 -2.88 4.81
N ALA A 333 24.40 -2.03 3.83
CA ALA A 333 25.09 -0.78 4.03
C ALA A 333 24.31 0.23 4.87
N TYR A 334 22.98 0.28 4.70
CA TYR A 334 22.10 1.13 5.49
C TYR A 334 21.63 0.52 6.81
N ARG A 335 22.00 -0.73 7.12
CA ARG A 335 21.48 -1.51 8.27
C ARG A 335 19.95 -1.71 8.19
N LEU A 336 19.39 -1.74 6.99
CA LEU A 336 17.97 -2.01 6.79
C LEU A 336 17.73 -3.53 6.87
N SER A 337 16.96 -3.95 7.86
CA SER A 337 16.59 -5.37 8.02
C SER A 337 15.37 -5.71 7.19
N LEU A 338 15.38 -6.91 6.62
CA LEU A 338 14.28 -7.51 5.85
C LEU A 338 13.83 -8.83 6.51
N SER A 339 12.59 -9.23 6.30
CA SER A 339 12.01 -10.47 6.83
C SER A 339 11.92 -11.54 5.76
N LEU A 340 12.69 -12.63 5.88
CA LEU A 340 12.55 -13.78 4.96
C LEU A 340 11.15 -14.39 5.00
N LYS A 341 10.61 -14.57 6.20
CA LYS A 341 9.30 -15.21 6.42
C LYS A 341 8.13 -14.49 5.73
N LYS A 342 8.25 -13.18 5.55
CA LYS A 342 7.22 -12.36 4.91
C LYS A 342 7.58 -11.96 3.49
N SER A 343 8.83 -12.15 3.09
CA SER A 343 9.27 -11.92 1.73
C SER A 343 8.75 -13.01 0.80
N CYS A 344 8.52 -12.65 -0.46
CA CYS A 344 8.04 -13.56 -1.49
C CYS A 344 8.96 -13.47 -2.70
N ILE A 345 9.54 -14.58 -3.15
CA ILE A 345 10.52 -14.59 -4.24
C ILE A 345 10.03 -15.49 -5.38
N PHE A 346 9.88 -14.90 -6.56
CA PHE A 346 9.50 -15.54 -7.83
C PHE A 346 8.25 -16.42 -7.77
N SER A 347 7.31 -16.06 -6.86
CA SER A 347 6.04 -16.76 -6.75
C SER A 347 5.10 -16.39 -7.89
N LYS A 348 4.36 -17.38 -8.37
CA LYS A 348 3.30 -17.18 -9.38
C LYS A 348 2.06 -16.48 -8.83
N ARG A 349 1.88 -16.48 -7.52
CA ARG A 349 0.78 -15.80 -6.82
C ARG A 349 1.34 -15.17 -5.56
N PHE A 350 1.16 -13.88 -5.40
CA PHE A 350 1.58 -13.15 -4.20
C PHE A 350 0.58 -12.05 -3.87
N GLU A 351 0.42 -11.80 -2.58
CA GLU A 351 -0.42 -10.71 -2.11
C GLU A 351 0.39 -9.40 -2.13
N PHE A 352 -0.18 -8.37 -2.76
CA PHE A 352 0.34 -7.03 -2.76
C PHE A 352 -0.80 -6.04 -2.49
N VAL A 353 -0.69 -5.29 -1.39
CA VAL A 353 -1.70 -4.32 -0.95
C VAL A 353 -3.13 -4.89 -0.93
N GLY A 354 -3.31 -6.11 -0.43
CA GLY A 354 -4.61 -6.77 -0.32
C GLY A 354 -5.20 -7.32 -1.62
N ILE A 355 -4.39 -7.41 -2.68
CA ILE A 355 -4.75 -7.99 -3.97
C ILE A 355 -3.75 -9.10 -4.29
N ASP A 356 -4.24 -10.26 -4.68
CA ASP A 356 -3.41 -11.32 -5.22
C ASP A 356 -3.08 -11.04 -6.69
N VAL A 357 -1.80 -10.89 -6.96
CA VAL A 357 -1.26 -10.73 -8.30
C VAL A 357 -0.85 -12.10 -8.83
N CYS A 358 -1.43 -12.49 -9.96
CA CYS A 358 -1.20 -13.80 -10.59
C CYS A 358 -0.85 -13.62 -12.07
N PRO A 359 -0.23 -14.60 -12.74
CA PRO A 359 0.06 -14.51 -14.18
C PRO A 359 -1.19 -14.27 -15.04
N ASP A 360 -2.33 -14.82 -14.62
CA ASP A 360 -3.60 -14.73 -15.34
C ASP A 360 -4.42 -13.47 -15.02
N GLY A 361 -4.00 -12.67 -14.04
CA GLY A 361 -4.68 -11.41 -13.67
C GLY A 361 -4.62 -11.12 -12.16
N ASN A 362 -5.38 -10.12 -11.75
CA ASN A 362 -5.48 -9.68 -10.36
C ASN A 362 -6.77 -10.22 -9.73
N ARG A 363 -6.71 -10.58 -8.43
CA ARG A 363 -7.82 -11.15 -7.67
C ARG A 363 -7.90 -10.52 -6.27
N PRO A 364 -9.04 -10.55 -5.59
CA PRO A 364 -9.08 -10.29 -4.16
C PRO A 364 -8.12 -11.21 -3.40
N ALA A 365 -7.39 -10.67 -2.41
CA ALA A 365 -6.40 -11.47 -1.68
C ALA A 365 -7.05 -12.63 -0.93
N MET A 366 -6.49 -13.83 -1.06
CA MET A 366 -6.97 -15.05 -0.40
C MET A 366 -6.95 -14.92 1.13
N SER A 367 -6.01 -14.17 1.68
CA SER A 367 -5.94 -13.86 3.11
C SER A 367 -7.21 -13.19 3.65
N LYS A 368 -7.99 -12.52 2.79
CA LYS A 368 -9.23 -11.84 3.13
C LYS A 368 -10.47 -12.75 3.04
N HIS A 369 -10.35 -13.89 2.34
CA HIS A 369 -11.48 -14.82 2.21
C HIS A 369 -11.92 -15.39 3.56
N GLN A 370 -10.98 -15.82 4.41
CA GLN A 370 -11.30 -16.32 5.75
C GLN A 370 -12.01 -15.27 6.61
N LEU A 371 -11.55 -14.02 6.52
CA LEU A 371 -12.19 -12.91 7.20
C LEU A 371 -13.64 -12.73 6.75
N LEU A 372 -13.89 -12.77 5.44
CA LEU A 372 -15.24 -12.62 4.89
C LEU A 372 -16.17 -13.79 5.26
N VAL A 373 -15.68 -15.03 5.21
CA VAL A 373 -16.47 -16.20 5.61
C VAL A 373 -17.00 -16.05 7.03
N HIS A 374 -16.13 -15.61 7.95
CA HIS A 374 -16.45 -15.46 9.37
C HIS A 374 -16.95 -14.05 9.75
N TRP A 375 -17.19 -13.16 8.78
CA TRP A 375 -17.67 -11.80 9.08
C TRP A 375 -19.02 -11.83 9.77
N PRO A 376 -19.12 -11.30 10.99
CA PRO A 376 -20.33 -11.39 11.79
C PRO A 376 -21.45 -10.53 11.22
N GLN A 377 -22.68 -10.89 11.57
CA GLN A 377 -23.84 -10.05 11.30
C GLN A 377 -23.66 -8.68 11.95
N PRO A 378 -23.86 -7.56 11.23
CA PRO A 378 -23.76 -6.22 11.80
C PRO A 378 -24.77 -6.00 12.94
N GLU A 379 -24.31 -5.47 14.07
CA GLU A 379 -25.16 -5.12 15.21
C GLU A 379 -25.51 -3.62 15.21
N PHE A 380 -24.57 -2.78 14.76
CA PHE A 380 -24.69 -1.33 14.69
C PHE A 380 -24.40 -0.82 13.28
N VAL A 381 -24.87 0.40 12.98
CA VAL A 381 -24.61 1.07 11.69
C VAL A 381 -23.12 1.20 11.40
N ARG A 382 -22.29 1.42 12.41
CA ARG A 382 -20.83 1.43 12.27
C ARG A 382 -20.26 0.09 11.74
N ASP A 383 -20.91 -1.03 12.04
CA ASP A 383 -20.44 -2.35 11.55
C ASP A 383 -20.85 -2.57 10.09
N VAL A 384 -22.01 -2.03 9.70
CA VAL A 384 -22.37 -1.92 8.27
C VAL A 384 -21.36 -1.06 7.51
N ALA A 385 -20.94 0.09 8.09
CA ALA A 385 -19.96 0.95 7.47
C ALA A 385 -18.60 0.25 7.28
N LYS A 386 -18.18 -0.62 8.21
CA LYS A 386 -16.95 -1.41 8.09
C LYS A 386 -16.98 -2.33 6.88
N ILE A 387 -18.05 -3.10 6.70
CA ILE A 387 -18.13 -4.02 5.55
C ILE A 387 -18.30 -3.28 4.23
N VAL A 388 -19.04 -2.18 4.21
CA VAL A 388 -19.17 -1.34 3.01
C VAL A 388 -17.82 -0.76 2.62
N GLY A 389 -17.05 -0.24 3.58
CA GLY A 389 -15.69 0.28 3.35
C GLY A 389 -14.72 -0.80 2.86
N PHE A 390 -14.79 -2.00 3.46
CA PHE A 390 -14.01 -3.16 3.02
C PHE A 390 -14.38 -3.57 1.60
N ALA A 391 -15.66 -3.74 1.30
CA ALA A 391 -16.13 -4.16 -0.01
C ALA A 391 -15.87 -3.13 -1.10
N GLN A 392 -15.86 -1.83 -0.76
CA GLN A 392 -15.54 -0.73 -1.69
C GLN A 392 -14.15 -0.89 -2.33
N PHE A 393 -13.18 -1.38 -1.57
CA PHE A 393 -11.83 -1.65 -2.09
C PHE A 393 -11.85 -2.71 -3.20
N TYR A 394 -12.75 -3.70 -3.10
CA TYR A 394 -12.91 -4.77 -4.09
C TYR A 394 -14.01 -4.50 -5.12
N GLY A 395 -14.66 -3.34 -5.05
CA GLY A 395 -15.79 -2.99 -5.93
C GLY A 395 -15.47 -3.10 -7.42
N LYS A 396 -14.21 -2.80 -7.81
CA LYS A 396 -13.72 -2.94 -9.19
C LYS A 396 -13.74 -4.37 -9.75
N PHE A 397 -13.76 -5.39 -8.87
CA PHE A 397 -13.86 -6.80 -9.24
C PHE A 397 -15.29 -7.28 -9.39
N ILE A 398 -16.27 -6.50 -8.92
CA ILE A 398 -17.66 -6.91 -8.78
C ILE A 398 -18.53 -6.17 -9.79
N PRO A 399 -19.18 -6.91 -10.72
CA PRO A 399 -20.15 -6.29 -11.64
C PRO A 399 -21.26 -5.58 -10.87
N GLN A 400 -21.62 -4.37 -11.30
CA GLN A 400 -22.72 -3.57 -10.74
C GLN A 400 -22.60 -3.35 -9.21
N PHE A 401 -21.40 -3.22 -8.69
CA PHE A 401 -21.12 -3.13 -7.24
C PHE A 401 -21.99 -2.10 -6.52
N GLU A 402 -22.13 -0.88 -7.05
CA GLU A 402 -22.90 0.19 -6.41
C GLU A 402 -24.40 -0.14 -6.27
N LEU A 403 -24.94 -0.91 -7.19
CA LEU A 403 -26.34 -1.37 -7.10
C LEU A 403 -26.49 -2.49 -6.06
N ARG A 404 -25.52 -3.40 -6.00
CA ARG A 404 -25.51 -4.51 -5.02
C ARG A 404 -25.39 -4.00 -3.59
N ILE A 405 -24.50 -3.03 -3.34
CA ILE A 405 -24.21 -2.49 -2.00
C ILE A 405 -25.21 -1.41 -1.55
N ALA A 406 -26.09 -0.95 -2.45
CA ALA A 406 -27.01 0.16 -2.21
C ALA A 406 -27.86 0.02 -0.94
N PRO A 407 -28.50 -1.13 -0.61
CA PRO A 407 -29.29 -1.28 0.60
C PRO A 407 -28.47 -1.07 1.88
N LEU A 408 -27.19 -1.48 1.90
CA LEU A 408 -26.31 -1.26 3.04
C LEU A 408 -25.88 0.20 3.15
N ARG A 409 -25.59 0.87 2.02
CA ARG A 409 -25.28 2.32 2.02
C ARG A 409 -26.45 3.17 2.51
N ASP A 410 -27.66 2.78 2.17
CA ASP A 410 -28.86 3.48 2.61
C ASP A 410 -29.00 3.46 4.14
N LEU A 411 -28.61 2.38 4.82
CA LEU A 411 -28.56 2.35 6.29
C LEU A 411 -27.55 3.35 6.86
N ILE A 412 -26.35 3.41 6.28
CA ILE A 412 -25.28 4.32 6.74
C ILE A 412 -25.68 5.80 6.54
N THR A 413 -26.42 6.11 5.46
CA THR A 413 -26.82 7.48 5.16
C THR A 413 -28.02 7.99 5.96
N LYS A 414 -28.87 7.08 6.41
CA LYS A 414 -30.15 7.44 7.07
C LYS A 414 -30.11 7.34 8.58
N LEU A 415 -29.12 6.65 9.15
CA LEU A 415 -29.06 6.31 10.57
C LEU A 415 -27.74 6.81 11.19
N GLU A 416 -27.76 7.01 12.51
CA GLU A 416 -26.55 7.35 13.26
C GLU A 416 -25.62 6.15 13.43
N TYR A 417 -24.29 6.37 13.44
CA TYR A 417 -23.28 5.31 13.53
C TYR A 417 -23.40 4.40 14.76
N THR A 418 -23.93 4.93 15.85
CA THR A 418 -24.14 4.21 17.12
C THR A 418 -25.49 3.53 17.23
N GLU A 419 -26.37 3.70 16.24
CA GLU A 419 -27.73 3.15 16.25
C GLU A 419 -27.69 1.64 16.00
N PRO A 420 -28.50 0.83 16.73
CA PRO A 420 -28.66 -0.58 16.45
C PRO A 420 -29.31 -0.79 15.07
N VAL A 421 -28.75 -1.69 14.28
CA VAL A 421 -29.21 -1.89 12.91
C VAL A 421 -30.41 -2.86 12.81
N ALA A 422 -30.64 -3.69 13.82
CA ALA A 422 -31.66 -4.73 13.81
C ALA A 422 -33.09 -4.24 13.46
N PRO A 423 -33.58 -3.09 13.96
CA PRO A 423 -34.91 -2.60 13.60
C PRO A 423 -35.05 -2.18 12.13
N HIS A 424 -33.94 -1.90 11.46
CA HIS A 424 -33.85 -1.39 10.10
C HIS A 424 -33.29 -2.44 9.10
N TRP A 425 -32.96 -3.64 9.60
CA TRP A 425 -32.37 -4.70 8.80
C TRP A 425 -33.44 -5.42 7.98
N THR A 426 -33.55 -5.01 6.74
CA THR A 426 -34.52 -5.58 5.78
C THR A 426 -33.97 -6.81 5.07
N THR A 427 -34.85 -7.59 4.42
CA THR A 427 -34.44 -8.69 3.53
C THR A 427 -33.51 -8.18 2.40
N ALA A 428 -33.73 -6.97 1.89
CA ALA A 428 -32.87 -6.37 0.88
C ALA A 428 -31.46 -6.09 1.44
N ALA A 429 -31.35 -5.64 2.70
CA ALA A 429 -30.05 -5.43 3.35
C ALA A 429 -29.33 -6.77 3.59
N GLN A 430 -30.06 -7.82 4.03
CA GLN A 430 -29.50 -9.16 4.20
C GLN A 430 -28.99 -9.71 2.87
N ASN A 431 -29.79 -9.67 1.81
CA ASN A 431 -29.39 -10.14 0.49
C ASN A 431 -28.17 -9.37 -0.04
N SER A 432 -28.14 -8.05 0.16
CA SER A 432 -26.98 -7.21 -0.22
C SER A 432 -25.71 -7.60 0.54
N PHE A 433 -25.82 -7.89 1.84
CA PHE A 433 -24.71 -8.33 2.67
C PHE A 433 -24.14 -9.67 2.19
N ASP A 434 -25.01 -10.67 2.00
CA ASP A 434 -24.61 -12.01 1.57
C ASP A 434 -24.10 -12.04 0.14
N ASP A 435 -24.77 -11.34 -0.79
CA ASP A 435 -24.37 -11.25 -2.19
C ASP A 435 -23.02 -10.55 -2.36
N THR A 436 -22.76 -9.49 -1.58
CA THR A 436 -21.45 -8.81 -1.58
C THR A 436 -20.34 -9.72 -1.09
N LYS A 437 -20.57 -10.49 -0.02
CA LYS A 437 -19.61 -11.49 0.46
C LYS A 437 -19.34 -12.55 -0.60
N GLN A 438 -20.38 -13.13 -1.17
CA GLN A 438 -20.25 -14.17 -2.20
C GLN A 438 -19.54 -13.67 -3.46
N ALA A 439 -19.81 -12.44 -3.89
CA ALA A 439 -19.14 -11.85 -5.04
C ALA A 439 -17.62 -11.74 -4.87
N ILE A 440 -17.13 -11.42 -3.67
CA ILE A 440 -15.69 -11.40 -3.39
C ILE A 440 -15.13 -12.82 -3.24
N LEU A 441 -15.87 -13.71 -2.56
CA LEU A 441 -15.46 -15.10 -2.31
C LEU A 441 -15.46 -15.95 -3.60
N SER A 442 -16.16 -15.53 -4.65
CA SER A 442 -16.14 -16.20 -5.96
C SER A 442 -14.78 -16.09 -6.69
N ASP A 443 -13.80 -15.44 -6.08
CA ASP A 443 -12.44 -15.24 -6.60
C ASP A 443 -12.42 -14.59 -8.00
N PRO A 444 -13.10 -13.44 -8.18
CA PRO A 444 -13.20 -12.79 -9.48
C PRO A 444 -11.82 -12.34 -9.99
N CYS A 445 -11.53 -12.65 -11.23
CA CYS A 445 -10.26 -12.32 -11.86
C CYS A 445 -10.43 -11.17 -12.86
N LEU A 446 -9.64 -10.12 -12.67
CA LEU A 446 -9.48 -9.05 -13.65
C LEU A 446 -8.15 -9.19 -14.36
N LYS A 447 -8.17 -9.16 -15.69
CA LYS A 447 -6.93 -9.08 -16.48
C LYS A 447 -6.26 -7.74 -16.25
N ARG A 448 -4.92 -7.73 -16.32
CA ARG A 448 -4.17 -6.49 -16.27
C ARG A 448 -4.38 -5.69 -17.53
N PHE A 449 -4.42 -4.39 -17.38
CA PHE A 449 -4.54 -3.46 -18.51
C PHE A 449 -3.26 -3.48 -19.35
N ASP A 450 -3.41 -3.60 -20.66
CA ASP A 450 -2.31 -3.56 -21.63
C ASP A 450 -2.50 -2.34 -22.53
N HIS A 451 -1.61 -1.36 -22.43
CA HIS A 451 -1.68 -0.12 -23.21
C HIS A 451 -1.61 -0.34 -24.73
N ASN A 452 -1.11 -1.49 -25.17
CA ASN A 452 -0.96 -1.83 -26.57
C ASN A 452 -2.18 -2.57 -27.15
N ARG A 453 -3.24 -2.77 -26.37
CA ARG A 453 -4.46 -3.48 -26.78
C ARG A 453 -5.65 -2.55 -26.89
N LEU A 454 -6.54 -2.92 -27.79
CA LEU A 454 -7.83 -2.25 -27.93
C LEU A 454 -8.61 -2.28 -26.62
N ILE A 455 -9.24 -1.16 -26.29
CA ILE A 455 -10.16 -1.03 -25.16
C ILE A 455 -11.58 -1.17 -25.68
N VAL A 456 -12.36 -2.05 -25.09
CA VAL A 456 -13.79 -2.21 -25.35
C VAL A 456 -14.54 -1.82 -24.10
N LEU A 457 -15.26 -0.70 -24.15
CA LEU A 457 -16.18 -0.27 -23.11
C LEU A 457 -17.58 -0.82 -23.39
N ARG A 458 -18.16 -1.52 -22.44
CA ARG A 458 -19.58 -1.91 -22.45
C ARG A 458 -20.27 -1.23 -21.30
N SER A 459 -21.31 -0.49 -21.58
CA SER A 459 -22.14 0.17 -20.59
C SER A 459 -23.55 -0.33 -20.64
N ASP A 460 -24.23 -0.29 -19.50
CA ASP A 460 -25.63 -0.62 -19.35
C ASP A 460 -26.28 0.38 -18.40
N PHE A 461 -27.46 0.86 -18.77
CA PHE A 461 -28.22 1.83 -18.01
C PHE A 461 -29.58 1.29 -17.61
N SER A 462 -29.96 1.54 -16.37
CA SER A 462 -31.31 1.34 -15.86
C SER A 462 -31.76 2.55 -15.03
N SER A 463 -33.04 2.64 -14.72
CA SER A 463 -33.56 3.65 -13.79
C SER A 463 -32.91 3.61 -12.39
N LYS A 464 -32.18 2.55 -12.05
CA LYS A 464 -31.48 2.39 -10.78
C LYS A 464 -30.04 2.87 -10.83
N GLY A 465 -29.38 2.80 -12.00
CA GLY A 465 -27.99 3.21 -12.13
C GLY A 465 -27.35 2.84 -13.46
N PHE A 466 -26.12 3.26 -13.57
CA PHE A 466 -25.21 2.93 -14.67
C PHE A 466 -24.29 1.79 -14.22
N GLY A 467 -24.05 0.85 -15.12
CA GLY A 467 -23.00 -0.14 -14.98
C GLY A 467 -22.11 -0.14 -16.21
N TYR A 468 -20.81 -0.38 -16.04
CA TYR A 468 -19.92 -0.57 -17.16
C TYR A 468 -18.86 -1.63 -16.86
N VAL A 469 -18.31 -2.19 -17.93
CA VAL A 469 -17.13 -3.04 -17.89
C VAL A 469 -16.15 -2.60 -18.96
N ILE A 470 -14.89 -2.44 -18.56
CA ILE A 470 -13.78 -2.25 -19.47
C ILE A 470 -13.20 -3.63 -19.77
N CYS A 471 -13.11 -3.98 -21.05
CA CYS A 471 -12.56 -5.24 -21.52
C CYS A 471 -11.41 -5.00 -22.49
N GLN A 472 -10.53 -5.99 -22.62
CA GLN A 472 -9.53 -6.06 -23.68
C GLN A 472 -9.54 -7.44 -24.33
N PRO A 473 -9.24 -7.56 -25.64
CA PRO A 473 -9.11 -8.84 -26.32
C PRO A 473 -7.98 -9.68 -25.73
N GLY A 474 -8.13 -11.00 -25.72
CA GLY A 474 -7.09 -11.94 -25.30
C GLY A 474 -5.88 -11.97 -26.25
N ASN A 475 -4.85 -12.76 -25.89
CA ASN A 475 -3.57 -12.85 -26.63
C ASN A 475 -3.63 -13.62 -27.96
N ASN A 476 -4.80 -13.92 -28.51
CA ASN A 476 -4.95 -14.73 -29.71
C ASN A 476 -4.82 -13.87 -30.97
N ASN A 477 -4.58 -14.50 -32.12
CA ASN A 477 -4.54 -13.86 -33.43
C ASN A 477 -5.77 -12.97 -33.74
N ALA A 478 -6.91 -13.25 -33.11
CA ALA A 478 -8.12 -12.43 -33.17
C ALA A 478 -7.93 -11.00 -32.62
N SER A 479 -7.03 -10.79 -31.64
CA SER A 479 -6.71 -9.45 -31.14
C SER A 479 -6.02 -8.60 -32.21
N THR A 480 -5.06 -9.18 -32.93
CA THR A 480 -4.35 -8.51 -34.03
C THR A 480 -5.29 -8.22 -35.18
N THR A 481 -6.17 -9.18 -35.54
CA THR A 481 -7.17 -9.02 -36.59
C THR A 481 -8.18 -7.91 -36.25
N ALA A 482 -8.62 -7.85 -34.99
CA ALA A 482 -9.54 -6.81 -34.52
C ALA A 482 -8.90 -5.42 -34.56
N MET A 483 -7.64 -5.27 -34.13
CA MET A 483 -6.92 -4.00 -34.22
C MET A 483 -6.67 -3.58 -35.66
N THR A 484 -6.31 -4.51 -36.54
CA THR A 484 -6.11 -4.24 -37.97
C THR A 484 -7.42 -3.79 -38.64
N ALA A 485 -8.54 -4.43 -38.32
CA ALA A 485 -9.84 -4.04 -38.84
C ALA A 485 -10.27 -2.64 -38.36
N TYR A 486 -10.01 -2.31 -37.11
CA TYR A 486 -10.28 -0.97 -36.56
C TYR A 486 -9.45 0.12 -37.25
N HIS A 487 -8.15 -0.12 -37.42
CA HIS A 487 -7.26 0.83 -38.12
C HIS A 487 -7.56 0.94 -39.62
N SER A 488 -8.11 -0.07 -40.24
CA SER A 488 -8.51 -0.06 -41.65
C SER A 488 -9.88 0.61 -41.90
N GLY A 489 -10.58 1.05 -40.84
CA GLY A 489 -11.90 1.67 -40.94
C GLY A 489 -13.01 0.72 -41.36
N SER A 490 -12.79 -0.59 -41.32
CA SER A 490 -13.84 -1.57 -41.54
C SER A 490 -14.79 -1.59 -40.33
N GLU A 491 -16.10 -1.59 -40.57
CA GLU A 491 -17.12 -1.78 -39.53
C GLU A 491 -16.92 -3.14 -38.86
N PHE A 492 -16.26 -3.12 -37.71
CA PHE A 492 -16.06 -4.31 -36.91
C PHE A 492 -17.09 -4.34 -35.79
N SER A 493 -18.14 -5.11 -35.98
CA SER A 493 -19.14 -5.32 -34.94
C SER A 493 -18.60 -6.23 -33.85
N PHE A 494 -18.13 -5.64 -32.73
CA PHE A 494 -17.81 -6.38 -31.52
C PHE A 494 -19.05 -7.02 -30.83
N MET A 495 -20.21 -6.88 -31.45
CA MET A 495 -21.51 -7.34 -30.96
C MET A 495 -21.84 -8.79 -31.31
N THR A 496 -21.00 -9.50 -32.05
CA THR A 496 -21.26 -10.91 -32.38
C THR A 496 -20.96 -11.82 -31.18
N LYS A 497 -21.80 -12.84 -30.95
CA LYS A 497 -21.64 -13.82 -29.87
C LYS A 497 -20.25 -14.45 -29.83
N ASP A 498 -19.58 -14.57 -30.96
CA ASP A 498 -18.27 -15.19 -31.10
C ASP A 498 -17.12 -14.36 -30.51
N TYR A 499 -17.26 -13.04 -30.41
CA TYR A 499 -16.25 -12.15 -29.83
C TYR A 499 -16.35 -11.96 -28.33
N THR A 500 -17.51 -12.24 -27.72
CA THR A 500 -17.67 -12.13 -26.26
C THR A 500 -16.79 -13.13 -25.49
N ALA A 501 -16.49 -14.26 -26.08
CA ALA A 501 -15.62 -15.29 -25.50
C ALA A 501 -14.13 -14.89 -25.47
N ILE A 502 -13.73 -13.86 -26.23
CA ILE A 502 -12.34 -13.43 -26.38
C ILE A 502 -12.04 -12.18 -25.51
N LEU A 503 -13.06 -11.47 -25.08
CA LEU A 503 -12.92 -10.28 -24.27
C LEU A 503 -12.73 -10.63 -22.78
N HIS A 504 -11.68 -10.11 -22.20
CA HIS A 504 -11.37 -10.27 -20.78
C HIS A 504 -11.65 -8.99 -20.02
N PRO A 505 -12.35 -9.04 -18.88
CA PRO A 505 -12.59 -7.86 -18.08
C PRO A 505 -11.29 -7.37 -17.43
N VAL A 506 -11.11 -6.06 -17.47
CA VAL A 506 -10.01 -5.34 -16.83
C VAL A 506 -10.51 -4.55 -15.62
N ALA A 507 -11.71 -3.97 -15.72
CA ALA A 507 -12.34 -3.27 -14.61
C ALA A 507 -13.86 -3.29 -14.75
N PHE A 508 -14.55 -3.31 -13.63
CA PHE A 508 -15.99 -3.01 -13.53
C PHE A 508 -16.18 -1.68 -12.83
N GLY A 509 -17.24 -0.97 -13.20
CA GLY A 509 -17.69 0.21 -12.48
C GLY A 509 -19.21 0.31 -12.49
N ALA A 510 -19.73 1.04 -11.53
CA ALA A 510 -21.15 1.31 -11.44
C ALA A 510 -21.39 2.62 -10.67
N ARG A 511 -22.50 3.28 -10.97
CA ARG A 511 -22.98 4.47 -10.26
C ARG A 511 -24.49 4.44 -10.14
N ARG A 512 -25.03 4.82 -9.00
CA ARG A 512 -26.49 5.01 -8.82
C ARG A 512 -26.98 6.25 -9.56
N CYS A 513 -28.18 6.18 -10.11
CA CYS A 513 -28.87 7.35 -10.64
C CYS A 513 -29.32 8.28 -9.52
N HIS A 514 -29.22 9.58 -9.75
CA HIS A 514 -29.65 10.63 -8.83
C HIS A 514 -30.59 11.64 -9.50
N GLY A 515 -31.53 12.17 -8.73
CA GLY A 515 -32.41 13.25 -9.18
C GLY A 515 -33.21 12.90 -10.46
N ASN A 516 -33.03 13.70 -11.51
CA ASN A 516 -33.76 13.54 -12.77
C ASN A 516 -33.30 12.31 -13.60
N GLU A 517 -32.13 11.79 -13.36
CA GLU A 517 -31.60 10.61 -14.08
C GLU A 517 -32.49 9.38 -13.89
N VAL A 518 -33.14 9.25 -12.73
CA VAL A 518 -34.07 8.13 -12.40
C VAL A 518 -35.26 8.09 -13.36
N ARG A 519 -35.59 9.21 -14.01
CA ARG A 519 -36.73 9.36 -14.91
C ARG A 519 -36.36 9.23 -16.40
N LEU A 520 -35.06 9.07 -16.69
CA LEU A 520 -34.61 8.90 -18.07
C LEU A 520 -35.01 7.53 -18.61
N HIS A 521 -35.41 7.49 -19.87
CA HIS A 521 -35.60 6.24 -20.59
C HIS A 521 -34.25 5.58 -20.84
N SER A 522 -34.19 4.23 -20.81
CA SER A 522 -32.94 3.46 -20.95
C SER A 522 -32.11 3.89 -22.16
N HIS A 523 -32.73 4.08 -23.33
CA HIS A 523 -32.04 4.53 -24.55
C HIS A 523 -31.41 5.94 -24.46
N LEU A 524 -31.98 6.83 -23.62
CA LEU A 524 -31.40 8.15 -23.38
C LEU A 524 -30.27 8.09 -22.34
N GLY A 525 -30.37 7.14 -21.39
CA GLY A 525 -29.38 6.91 -20.34
C GLY A 525 -28.07 6.37 -20.88
N ASP A 526 -28.12 5.48 -21.88
CA ASP A 526 -26.93 4.90 -22.50
C ASP A 526 -26.03 5.97 -23.18
N GLY A 527 -26.62 7.08 -23.63
CA GLY A 527 -25.87 8.24 -24.16
C GLY A 527 -25.10 9.03 -23.11
N PHE A 528 -25.44 8.92 -21.81
CA PHE A 528 -24.73 9.58 -20.71
C PHE A 528 -23.66 8.67 -20.04
N SER A 529 -23.62 7.40 -20.40
CA SER A 529 -22.63 6.45 -19.85
C SER A 529 -21.27 6.50 -20.55
N GLY A 530 -21.10 7.34 -21.55
CA GLY A 530 -19.90 7.46 -22.37
C GLY A 530 -18.90 8.56 -21.98
N ASP A 531 -19.15 9.33 -20.90
CA ASP A 531 -18.26 10.38 -20.40
C ASP A 531 -17.42 9.94 -19.19
#